data_0523023a79845a436bfaf20dafc9c732
#
_entry.id   0523023a79845a436bfaf20dafc9c732
#
_cell.length_a   1.000
_cell.length_b   1.000
_cell.length_c   1.000
_cell.angle_alpha   90.00
_cell.angle_beta   90.00
_cell.angle_gamma   90.00
#
_symmetry.space_group_name_H-M   'P 1'
#
loop_
_entity.id
_entity.type
_entity.pdbx_description
1 polymer ?
#
loop_
_entity_poly.entity_id
_entity_poly.type
_entity_poly.pdbx_seq_one_letter_code
_entity_poly.pdbx_strand_id
1 'polypeptide(L)'
;ALVGQQRTASAQAKGFFSKELVAVENPQRKGDAVVIDTDEHPRASTTLEALSKLKPVVKADGTVTAGNASGINDGAAALLIASDDAVQAYNLKPRAK
;
A
#
# COMPACT_ATOMS: atom_id res chain seq x y z
N ALA A 1 0.18 -4.04 15.27
CA ALA A 1 -0.34 -4.79 14.13
C ALA A 1 -1.88 -4.82 14.11
N LEU A 2 -2.57 -5.41 15.11
CA LEU A 2 -4.04 -5.58 15.09
C LEU A 2 -4.80 -4.28 14.81
N VAL A 3 -4.55 -3.24 15.61
CA VAL A 3 -5.23 -1.94 15.45
C VAL A 3 -4.98 -1.32 14.07
N GLY A 4 -3.78 -1.49 13.49
CA GLY A 4 -3.48 -1.06 12.13
C GLY A 4 -4.36 -1.75 11.10
N GLN A 5 -4.50 -3.07 11.18
CA GLN A 5 -5.36 -3.85 10.27
C GLN A 5 -6.85 -3.45 10.40
N GLN A 6 -7.33 -3.24 11.63
CA GLN A 6 -8.70 -2.78 11.87
C GLN A 6 -8.98 -1.39 11.30
N ARG A 7 -8.02 -0.45 11.47
CA ARG A 7 -8.13 0.91 10.91
C ARG A 7 -8.12 0.89 9.38
N THR A 8 -7.23 0.09 8.78
CA THR A 8 -7.16 -0.07 7.32
C THR A 8 -8.46 -0.66 6.77
N ALA A 9 -8.97 -1.72 7.37
CA ALA A 9 -10.25 -2.32 6.96
C ALA A 9 -11.41 -1.31 7.04
N SER A 10 -11.47 -0.53 8.12
CA SER A 10 -12.47 0.53 8.26
C SER A 10 -12.33 1.63 7.19
N ALA A 11 -11.10 2.02 6.86
CA ALA A 11 -10.83 3.02 5.83
C ALA A 11 -11.19 2.51 4.43
N GLN A 12 -10.85 1.25 4.11
CA GLN A 12 -11.24 0.61 2.86
C GLN A 12 -12.76 0.53 2.72
N ALA A 13 -13.47 0.08 3.76
CA ALA A 13 -14.93 0.00 3.75
C ALA A 13 -15.63 1.36 3.55
N LYS A 14 -14.99 2.45 3.95
CA LYS A 14 -15.47 3.83 3.75
C LYS A 14 -15.03 4.43 2.40
N GLY A 15 -14.33 3.69 1.56
CA GLY A 15 -13.80 4.17 0.28
C GLY A 15 -12.73 5.26 0.41
N PHE A 16 -12.04 5.33 1.55
CA PHE A 16 -11.04 6.38 1.81
C PHE A 16 -9.92 6.39 0.75
N PHE A 17 -9.53 5.22 0.27
CA PHE A 17 -8.45 5.07 -0.72
C PHE A 17 -8.93 5.11 -2.18
N SER A 18 -10.22 5.25 -2.46
CA SER A 18 -10.79 5.14 -3.81
C SER A 18 -10.19 6.12 -4.84
N LYS A 19 -9.67 7.27 -4.38
CA LYS A 19 -9.03 8.27 -5.24
C LYS A 19 -7.56 7.97 -5.54
N GLU A 20 -6.97 7.04 -4.83
CA GLU A 20 -5.55 6.66 -4.93
C GLU A 20 -5.36 5.33 -5.65
N LEU A 21 -6.41 4.50 -5.67
CA LEU A 21 -6.39 3.20 -6.32
C LEU A 21 -6.54 3.35 -7.83
N VAL A 22 -5.69 2.64 -8.56
CA VAL A 22 -5.76 2.51 -10.02
C VAL A 22 -5.95 1.03 -10.35
N ALA A 23 -7.04 0.72 -11.03
CA ALA A 23 -7.32 -0.64 -11.47
C ALA A 23 -6.27 -1.11 -12.49
N VAL A 24 -5.76 -2.32 -12.32
CA VAL A 24 -4.78 -2.96 -13.21
C VAL A 24 -5.40 -4.21 -13.80
N GLU A 25 -5.43 -4.30 -15.11
CA GLU A 25 -5.83 -5.51 -15.83
C GLU A 25 -4.66 -6.51 -15.86
N ASN A 26 -4.87 -7.67 -15.27
CA ASN A 26 -3.90 -8.77 -15.27
C ASN A 26 -4.31 -9.81 -16.34
N PRO A 27 -3.64 -9.84 -17.49
CA PRO A 27 -3.95 -10.80 -18.56
C PRO A 27 -3.77 -12.23 -18.10
N GLN A 28 -4.74 -13.08 -18.40
CA GLN A 28 -4.68 -14.50 -18.08
C GLN A 28 -4.27 -15.32 -19.32
N ARG A 29 -3.66 -16.48 -19.09
CA ARG A 29 -3.31 -17.40 -20.20
C ARG A 29 -4.54 -17.93 -20.93
N LYS A 30 -5.68 -18.02 -20.24
CA LYS A 30 -6.97 -18.45 -20.79
C LYS A 30 -8.07 -17.62 -20.10
N GLY A 31 -9.07 -17.17 -20.86
CA GLY A 31 -10.17 -16.37 -20.38
C GLY A 31 -9.88 -14.88 -20.38
N ASP A 32 -10.78 -14.12 -19.77
CA ASP A 32 -10.70 -12.66 -19.67
C ASP A 32 -9.63 -12.22 -18.65
N ALA A 33 -9.14 -10.99 -18.80
CA ALA A 33 -8.22 -10.40 -17.86
C ALA A 33 -8.89 -10.24 -16.47
N VAL A 34 -8.13 -10.48 -15.40
CA VAL A 34 -8.59 -10.23 -14.04
C VAL A 34 -8.24 -8.79 -13.69
N VAL A 35 -9.25 -8.02 -13.29
CA VAL A 35 -9.06 -6.65 -12.82
C VAL A 35 -8.69 -6.66 -11.34
N ILE A 36 -7.55 -6.06 -11.00
CA ILE A 36 -7.10 -5.88 -9.63
C ILE A 36 -7.26 -4.39 -9.29
N ASP A 37 -8.21 -4.08 -8.43
CA ASP A 37 -8.60 -2.73 -8.04
C ASP A 37 -8.59 -2.51 -6.52
N THR A 38 -8.05 -3.47 -5.78
CA THR A 38 -8.02 -3.45 -4.32
C THR A 38 -6.66 -3.90 -3.82
N ASP A 39 -6.15 -3.25 -2.77
CA ASP A 39 -4.93 -3.68 -2.10
C ASP A 39 -5.11 -5.04 -1.42
N GLU A 40 -4.29 -6.01 -1.80
CA GLU A 40 -4.36 -7.39 -1.30
C GLU A 40 -3.60 -7.60 0.02
N HIS A 41 -2.67 -6.68 0.36
CA HIS A 41 -1.83 -6.81 1.55
C HIS A 41 -2.61 -6.70 2.88
N PRO A 42 -3.59 -5.80 3.05
CA PRO A 42 -4.36 -5.67 4.27
C PRO A 42 -5.15 -6.95 4.61
N ARG A 43 -5.17 -7.31 5.89
CA ARG A 43 -5.84 -8.51 6.40
C ARG A 43 -6.89 -8.14 7.45
N ALA A 44 -8.09 -7.83 7.00
CA ALA A 44 -9.21 -7.44 7.87
C ALA A 44 -9.57 -8.50 8.92
N SER A 45 -9.34 -9.78 8.61
CA SER A 45 -9.61 -10.92 9.51
C SER A 45 -8.52 -11.16 10.57
N THR A 46 -7.52 -10.29 10.68
CA THR A 46 -6.44 -10.45 11.66
C THR A 46 -6.98 -10.45 13.08
N THR A 47 -6.56 -11.41 13.88
CA THR A 47 -6.88 -11.51 15.31
C THR A 47 -5.62 -11.47 16.18
N LEU A 48 -5.77 -11.13 17.44
CA LEU A 48 -4.66 -11.15 18.38
C LEU A 48 -4.09 -12.57 18.57
N GLU A 49 -4.97 -13.56 18.57
CA GLU A 49 -4.58 -14.97 18.67
C GLU A 49 -3.75 -15.41 17.46
N ALA A 50 -4.14 -15.04 16.24
CA ALA A 50 -3.37 -15.33 15.04
C ALA A 50 -1.99 -14.66 15.07
N LEU A 51 -1.92 -13.41 15.51
CA LEU A 51 -0.66 -12.67 15.64
C LEU A 51 0.27 -13.29 16.70
N SER A 52 -0.25 -13.80 17.82
CA SER A 52 0.55 -14.41 18.89
C SER A 52 1.22 -15.73 18.47
N LYS A 53 0.70 -16.40 17.46
CA LYS A 53 1.26 -17.67 16.93
C LYS A 53 2.36 -17.45 15.88
N LEU A 54 2.60 -16.19 15.46
CA LEU A 54 3.62 -15.90 14.46
C LEU A 54 5.02 -16.02 15.05
N LYS A 55 5.90 -16.72 14.30
CA LYS A 55 7.30 -16.86 14.67
C LYS A 55 8.10 -15.61 14.27
N PRO A 56 9.15 -15.25 15.04
CA PRO A 56 10.10 -14.23 14.63
C PRO A 56 10.76 -14.56 13.28
N VAL A 57 10.97 -13.52 12.45
CA VAL A 57 11.53 -13.68 11.09
C VAL A 57 12.94 -13.11 10.93
N VAL A 58 13.45 -12.37 11.91
CA VAL A 58 14.78 -11.75 11.87
C VAL A 58 15.76 -12.44 12.82
N LYS A 59 15.36 -12.66 14.08
CA LYS A 59 16.13 -13.37 15.11
C LYS A 59 15.24 -14.39 15.78
N ALA A 60 15.78 -15.52 16.19
CA ALA A 60 15.02 -16.61 16.80
C ALA A 60 14.27 -16.19 18.09
N ASP A 61 14.87 -15.30 18.86
CA ASP A 61 14.35 -14.69 20.11
C ASP A 61 13.79 -13.28 19.91
N GLY A 62 13.60 -12.86 18.64
CA GLY A 62 13.17 -11.52 18.29
C GLY A 62 11.66 -11.30 18.40
N THR A 63 11.27 -10.04 18.22
CA THR A 63 9.86 -9.60 18.27
C THR A 63 9.30 -9.23 16.89
N VAL A 64 10.14 -9.22 15.84
CA VAL A 64 9.70 -8.92 14.47
C VAL A 64 9.13 -10.18 13.84
N THR A 65 7.87 -10.13 13.48
CA THR A 65 7.13 -11.21 12.84
C THR A 65 6.50 -10.76 11.54
N ALA A 66 5.97 -11.67 10.74
CA ALA A 66 5.20 -11.32 9.54
C ALA A 66 3.97 -10.42 9.83
N GLY A 67 3.52 -10.35 11.09
CA GLY A 67 2.39 -9.52 11.49
C GLY A 67 2.73 -8.05 11.77
N ASN A 68 4.01 -7.72 11.97
CA ASN A 68 4.47 -6.37 12.26
C ASN A 68 5.68 -5.91 11.44
N ALA A 69 6.12 -6.71 10.49
CA ALA A 69 7.09 -6.32 9.47
C ALA A 69 6.40 -5.63 8.30
N SER A 70 7.13 -4.75 7.60
CA SER A 70 6.67 -4.18 6.33
C SER A 70 6.58 -5.26 5.26
N GLY A 71 5.58 -5.17 4.39
CA GLY A 71 5.53 -5.97 3.18
C GLY A 71 6.62 -5.54 2.18
N ILE A 72 7.03 -6.47 1.33
CA ILE A 72 7.88 -6.18 0.18
C ILE A 72 6.95 -6.05 -1.01
N ASN A 73 6.77 -4.82 -1.49
CA ASN A 73 5.84 -4.48 -2.56
C ASN A 73 6.58 -3.74 -3.66
N ASP A 74 6.16 -3.92 -4.89
CA ASP A 74 6.62 -3.10 -6.00
C ASP A 74 6.15 -1.65 -5.80
N GLY A 75 6.95 -0.70 -6.23
CA GLY A 75 6.63 0.70 -6.10
C GLY A 75 7.37 1.56 -7.12
N ALA A 76 6.75 2.65 -7.49
CA ALA A 76 7.37 3.67 -8.32
C ALA A 76 6.98 5.06 -7.84
N ALA A 77 7.90 6.01 -7.98
CA ALA A 77 7.63 7.41 -7.67
C ALA A 77 8.35 8.30 -8.70
N ALA A 78 7.71 9.39 -9.06
CA ALA A 78 8.29 10.39 -9.94
C ALA A 78 8.04 11.79 -9.37
N LEU A 79 9.09 12.63 -9.40
CA LEU A 79 9.03 14.00 -8.95
C LEU A 79 9.55 14.90 -10.08
N LEU A 80 8.81 15.98 -10.35
CA LEU A 80 9.28 17.06 -11.21
C LEU A 80 9.82 18.18 -10.34
N ILE A 81 11.15 18.36 -10.41
CA ILE A 81 11.84 19.47 -9.74
C ILE A 81 12.09 20.57 -10.77
N ALA A 82 11.74 21.81 -10.44
CA ALA A 82 11.87 22.95 -11.33
C ALA A 82 12.44 24.15 -10.59
N SER A 83 13.24 24.96 -11.30
CA SER A 83 13.63 26.30 -10.83
C SER A 83 12.43 27.27 -10.86
N ASP A 84 12.53 28.37 -10.14
CA ASP A 84 11.49 29.42 -10.16
C ASP A 84 11.29 29.97 -11.60
N ASP A 85 12.35 30.11 -12.38
CA ASP A 85 12.26 30.53 -13.79
C ASP A 85 11.49 29.50 -14.64
N ALA A 86 11.75 28.23 -14.45
CA ALA A 86 11.02 27.16 -15.16
C ALA A 86 9.54 27.12 -14.74
N VAL A 87 9.25 27.32 -13.45
CA VAL A 87 7.88 27.43 -12.95
C VAL A 87 7.11 28.52 -13.67
N GLN A 88 7.73 29.69 -13.86
CA GLN A 88 7.12 30.81 -14.57
C GLN A 88 7.02 30.55 -16.09
N ALA A 89 8.10 30.09 -16.71
CA ALA A 89 8.16 29.87 -18.16
C ALA A 89 7.15 28.81 -18.64
N TYR A 90 6.91 27.76 -17.85
CA TYR A 90 6.00 26.66 -18.16
C TYR A 90 4.66 26.70 -17.44
N ASN A 91 4.40 27.79 -16.69
CA ASN A 91 3.18 27.98 -15.92
C ASN A 91 2.86 26.77 -15.01
N LEU A 92 3.87 26.25 -14.34
CA LEU A 92 3.73 25.13 -13.43
C LEU A 92 3.05 25.57 -12.13
N LYS A 93 2.38 24.65 -11.46
CA LYS A 93 1.79 24.86 -10.13
C LYS A 93 2.58 24.09 -9.08
N PRO A 94 3.52 24.72 -8.35
CA PRO A 94 4.30 24.04 -7.30
C PRO A 94 3.35 23.46 -6.24
N ARG A 95 3.62 22.23 -5.81
CA ARG A 95 2.89 21.58 -4.72
C ARG A 95 3.62 21.69 -3.38
N ALA A 96 4.92 21.92 -3.42
CA ALA A 96 5.80 22.17 -2.27
C ALA A 96 7.02 22.98 -2.72
N LYS A 97 7.70 23.56 -1.76
CA LYS A 97 9.01 24.22 -1.89
C LYS A 97 10.02 23.53 -0.98
#